data_afd2cc8a384d0ff7fcfc5401218b54a5
#
_entry.id   afd2cc8a384d0ff7fcfc5401218b54a5
#
_cell.length_a   1.000
_cell.length_b   1.000
_cell.length_c   1.000
_cell.angle_alpha   90.00
_cell.angle_beta   90.00
_cell.angle_gamma   90.00
#
_symmetry.space_group_name_H-M   'P 1'
#
loop_
_entity.id
_entity.type
_entity.pdbx_description
1 polymer ?
#
loop_
_entity_poly.entity_id
_entity_poly.type
_entity_poly.pdbx_seq_one_letter_code
_entity_poly.pdbx_strand_id
1 'polypeptide(L)'
;MKNLSFFILVFFLSFLSPAFAAYDNLYLVGNATEAGWDPDAAIPMEKQEPGIFTWTGTLSDYSIDEGRFKFLVSNKWEPSITCRIDIAGHLLVESGKEYDLYERATANDGFDNAFQVPVTGVYTIRVDLNTMKMVCTGGDVIARENWEYVRPEIGADGEGHVFPGVCVPFGMVKLGADCGDRTNNSGWGRGGNIQGFSHLHVSGTGGGPKYGNILFQPMTG
;
A
#
# COMPACT_ATOMS: atom_id res chain seq x y z
N MET A 1 64.08 -43.96 24.34
CA MET A 1 63.18 -42.85 24.69
C MET A 1 62.71 -42.27 23.37
N LYS A 2 61.45 -42.54 22.98
CA LYS A 2 60.86 -42.09 21.69
C LYS A 2 59.96 -40.89 22.00
N ASN A 3 60.31 -39.74 21.46
CA ASN A 3 59.47 -38.53 21.55
C ASN A 3 58.35 -38.66 20.54
N LEU A 4 57.13 -38.73 21.07
CA LEU A 4 55.88 -38.67 20.30
C LEU A 4 55.43 -37.21 20.16
N SER A 5 55.70 -36.61 18.98
CA SER A 5 55.16 -35.27 18.65
C SER A 5 53.69 -35.40 18.32
N PHE A 6 52.86 -34.73 19.14
CA PHE A 6 51.43 -34.66 18.95
C PHE A 6 51.14 -33.44 18.05
N PHE A 7 50.77 -33.66 16.78
CA PHE A 7 50.30 -32.63 15.88
C PHE A 7 48.83 -32.38 16.13
N ILE A 8 48.48 -31.24 16.71
CA ILE A 8 47.08 -30.77 16.82
C ILE A 8 46.73 -30.10 15.48
N LEU A 9 45.96 -30.79 14.67
CA LEU A 9 45.34 -30.24 13.46
C LEU A 9 44.10 -29.45 13.85
N VAL A 10 44.22 -28.12 13.95
CA VAL A 10 43.11 -27.22 14.15
C VAL A 10 42.34 -27.09 12.85
N PHE A 11 41.21 -27.76 12.77
CA PHE A 11 40.26 -27.60 11.65
C PHE A 11 39.52 -26.26 11.84
N PHE A 12 39.94 -25.24 11.11
CA PHE A 12 39.13 -24.02 10.95
C PHE A 12 37.93 -24.39 10.08
N LEU A 13 36.78 -24.67 10.70
CA LEU A 13 35.50 -24.70 10.01
C LEU A 13 35.15 -23.26 9.71
N SER A 14 35.49 -22.75 8.55
CA SER A 14 34.94 -21.53 8.00
C SER A 14 33.46 -21.82 7.70
N PHE A 15 32.57 -21.35 8.57
CA PHE A 15 31.18 -21.22 8.23
C PHE A 15 31.09 -20.21 7.07
N LEU A 16 30.98 -20.72 5.84
CA LEU A 16 30.48 -19.91 4.74
C LEU A 16 29.02 -19.62 5.07
N SER A 17 28.77 -18.50 5.69
CA SER A 17 27.44 -17.90 5.62
C SER A 17 27.11 -17.71 4.14
N PRO A 18 25.93 -18.11 3.66
CA PRO A 18 25.54 -17.77 2.31
C PRO A 18 25.66 -16.26 2.16
N ALA A 19 26.49 -15.80 1.24
CA ALA A 19 26.57 -14.38 0.90
C ALA A 19 25.25 -14.01 0.23
N PHE A 20 24.27 -13.59 1.02
CA PHE A 20 23.14 -12.87 0.47
C PHE A 20 23.68 -11.63 -0.21
N ALA A 21 23.20 -11.34 -1.40
CA ALA A 21 23.59 -10.14 -2.13
C ALA A 21 23.38 -8.94 -1.21
N ALA A 22 24.48 -8.27 -0.83
CA ALA A 22 24.41 -7.13 0.04
C ALA A 22 23.79 -5.98 -0.76
N TYR A 23 22.49 -5.80 -0.66
CA TYR A 23 21.82 -4.66 -1.25
C TYR A 23 22.24 -3.38 -0.53
N ASP A 24 22.58 -2.37 -1.32
CA ASP A 24 22.96 -1.06 -0.77
C ASP A 24 21.77 -0.19 -0.40
N ASN A 25 20.63 -0.45 -1.00
CA ASN A 25 19.40 0.30 -0.80
C ASN A 25 18.23 -0.64 -0.59
N LEU A 26 17.25 -0.16 0.16
CA LEU A 26 15.94 -0.77 0.30
C LEU A 26 14.88 0.33 0.29
N TYR A 27 13.78 0.10 -0.38
CA TYR A 27 12.69 1.06 -0.54
C TYR A 27 11.39 0.43 -0.09
N LEU A 28 10.53 1.23 0.51
CA LEU A 28 9.17 0.84 0.89
C LEU A 28 8.19 1.30 -0.18
N VAL A 29 7.30 0.42 -0.64
CA VAL A 29 6.30 0.70 -1.66
C VAL A 29 4.99 0.01 -1.30
N GLY A 30 3.89 0.59 -1.71
CA GLY A 30 2.56 0.04 -1.51
C GLY A 30 1.55 1.09 -1.07
N ASN A 31 0.29 0.77 -1.22
CA ASN A 31 -0.79 1.70 -0.94
C ASN A 31 -1.00 1.99 0.57
N ALA A 32 -0.29 1.32 1.45
CA ALA A 32 -0.14 1.74 2.84
C ALA A 32 0.69 3.04 2.97
N THR A 33 1.42 3.44 1.93
CA THR A 33 2.32 4.59 1.89
C THR A 33 1.83 5.64 0.90
N GLU A 34 2.38 6.84 0.99
CA GLU A 34 2.13 7.90 0.01
C GLU A 34 2.66 7.59 -1.40
N ALA A 35 3.61 6.67 -1.51
CA ALA A 35 4.14 6.21 -2.79
C ALA A 35 3.13 5.40 -3.62
N GLY A 36 2.12 4.82 -2.97
CA GLY A 36 1.25 3.87 -3.64
C GLY A 36 2.03 2.70 -4.25
N TRP A 37 1.53 2.12 -5.31
CA TRP A 37 2.22 1.09 -6.09
C TRP A 37 3.02 1.70 -7.25
N ASP A 38 3.88 2.68 -6.93
CA ASP A 38 4.77 3.32 -7.91
C ASP A 38 6.24 3.13 -7.52
N PRO A 39 7.01 2.30 -8.24
CA PRO A 39 8.42 2.09 -7.94
C PRO A 39 9.28 3.35 -8.02
N ASP A 40 8.90 4.32 -8.86
CA ASP A 40 9.65 5.57 -9.01
C ASP A 40 9.41 6.52 -7.83
N ALA A 41 8.28 6.35 -7.13
CA ALA A 41 7.93 7.08 -5.91
C ALA A 41 8.28 6.32 -4.63
N ALA A 42 8.85 5.10 -4.72
CA ALA A 42 9.14 4.25 -3.57
C ALA A 42 10.01 4.96 -2.53
N ILE A 43 9.65 4.82 -1.25
CA ILE A 43 10.24 5.56 -0.15
C ILE A 43 11.55 4.90 0.31
N PRO A 44 12.70 5.59 0.29
CA PRO A 44 13.96 5.00 0.73
C PRO A 44 13.93 4.72 2.24
N MET A 45 14.44 3.54 2.62
CA MET A 45 14.69 3.18 4.00
C MET A 45 16.11 3.59 4.41
N GLU A 46 16.28 3.95 5.67
CA GLU A 46 17.56 4.33 6.23
C GLU A 46 18.44 3.08 6.48
N LYS A 47 19.63 3.03 5.89
CA LYS A 47 20.58 1.95 6.11
C LYS A 47 21.32 2.18 7.43
N GLN A 48 21.15 1.27 8.38
CA GLN A 48 21.81 1.32 9.69
C GLN A 48 23.18 0.62 9.66
N GLU A 49 23.21 -0.56 9.06
CA GLU A 49 24.38 -1.43 8.92
C GLU A 49 24.29 -2.17 7.57
N PRO A 50 25.36 -2.84 7.10
CA PRO A 50 25.26 -3.68 5.91
C PRO A 50 24.11 -4.69 6.01
N GLY A 51 23.15 -4.58 5.10
CA GLY A 51 21.95 -5.43 5.05
C GLY A 51 20.86 -5.11 6.09
N ILE A 52 21.02 -4.08 6.92
CA ILE A 52 20.03 -3.69 7.93
C ILE A 52 19.47 -2.31 7.59
N PHE A 53 18.15 -2.24 7.47
CA PHE A 53 17.42 -1.03 7.10
C PHE A 53 16.30 -0.73 8.08
N THR A 54 16.03 0.55 8.31
CA THR A 54 14.91 1.02 9.13
C THR A 54 14.13 2.11 8.42
N TRP A 55 12.87 2.19 8.74
CA TRP A 55 12.00 3.28 8.32
C TRP A 55 10.98 3.55 9.42
N THR A 56 10.64 4.81 9.65
CA THR A 56 9.58 5.21 10.58
C THR A 56 8.70 6.25 9.91
N GLY A 57 7.41 6.01 9.96
CA GLY A 57 6.44 6.92 9.37
C GLY A 57 5.01 6.40 9.50
N THR A 58 4.08 7.09 8.89
CA THR A 58 2.68 6.71 8.88
C THR A 58 2.40 5.68 7.79
N LEU A 59 1.81 4.54 8.17
CA LEU A 59 1.20 3.62 7.24
C LEU A 59 -0.33 3.69 7.39
N SER A 60 -1.01 3.62 6.27
CA SER A 60 -2.47 3.71 6.20
C SER A 60 -3.11 2.38 5.83
N ASP A 61 -4.13 1.96 6.58
CA ASP A 61 -5.04 0.88 6.21
C ASP A 61 -6.14 1.35 5.24
N TYR A 62 -6.11 2.63 4.87
CA TYR A 62 -7.22 3.41 4.33
C TYR A 62 -7.38 3.35 2.81
N SER A 63 -6.66 2.49 2.11
CA SER A 63 -6.77 2.43 0.66
C SER A 63 -7.77 1.38 0.19
N ILE A 64 -8.15 1.51 -1.08
CA ILE A 64 -9.00 0.55 -1.80
C ILE A 64 -8.44 -0.88 -1.74
N ASP A 65 -7.13 -1.01 -1.57
CA ASP A 65 -6.40 -2.28 -1.52
C ASP A 65 -5.89 -2.64 -0.11
N GLU A 66 -6.53 -2.13 0.93
CA GLU A 66 -6.37 -2.59 2.31
C GLU A 66 -4.99 -2.40 2.96
N GLY A 67 -4.33 -1.27 2.70
CA GLY A 67 -3.12 -0.88 3.46
C GLY A 67 -1.93 -1.83 3.30
N ARG A 68 -1.56 -2.17 2.07
CA ARG A 68 -0.51 -3.13 1.76
C ARG A 68 0.83 -2.47 1.47
N PHE A 69 1.91 -3.19 1.78
CA PHE A 69 3.26 -2.75 1.44
C PHE A 69 4.20 -3.94 1.21
N LYS A 70 5.28 -3.68 0.49
CA LYS A 70 6.44 -4.56 0.31
C LYS A 70 7.69 -3.72 0.08
N PHE A 71 8.81 -4.37 -0.15
CA PHE A 71 10.09 -3.69 -0.31
C PHE A 71 10.66 -3.92 -1.71
N LEU A 72 11.35 -2.91 -2.24
CA LEU A 72 12.10 -2.96 -3.47
C LEU A 72 13.59 -2.72 -3.16
N VAL A 73 14.46 -3.39 -3.88
CA VAL A 73 15.92 -3.20 -3.75
C VAL A 73 16.46 -2.14 -4.73
N SER A 74 15.59 -1.67 -5.61
CA SER A 74 15.84 -0.59 -6.58
C SER A 74 14.50 0.04 -6.98
N ASN A 75 14.52 1.09 -7.79
CA ASN A 75 13.31 1.71 -8.36
C ASN A 75 12.71 0.85 -9.49
N LYS A 76 12.62 -0.44 -9.27
CA LYS A 76 12.02 -1.43 -10.19
C LYS A 76 11.28 -2.48 -9.39
N TRP A 77 10.27 -3.09 -10.01
CA TRP A 77 9.49 -4.14 -9.38
C TRP A 77 10.28 -5.38 -9.02
N GLU A 78 11.41 -5.62 -9.67
CA GLU A 78 12.19 -6.84 -9.51
C GLU A 78 13.69 -6.55 -9.38
N PRO A 79 14.35 -7.22 -8.46
CA PRO A 79 13.79 -8.08 -7.42
C PRO A 79 13.08 -7.28 -6.32
N SER A 80 12.08 -7.91 -5.69
CA SER A 80 11.36 -7.36 -4.55
C SER A 80 11.50 -8.25 -3.32
N ILE A 81 11.36 -7.66 -2.13
CA ILE A 81 11.40 -8.38 -0.86
C ILE A 81 9.99 -8.31 -0.24
N THR A 82 9.44 -9.46 0.11
CA THR A 82 8.08 -9.54 0.62
C THR A 82 7.93 -10.66 1.66
N CYS A 83 6.72 -10.87 2.17
CA CYS A 83 6.42 -11.99 3.06
C CYS A 83 6.37 -13.31 2.30
N ARG A 84 6.74 -14.38 2.99
CA ARG A 84 6.57 -15.74 2.50
C ARG A 84 5.30 -16.33 3.08
N ILE A 85 4.31 -16.53 2.23
CA ILE A 85 3.10 -17.28 2.54
C ILE A 85 2.85 -18.30 1.42
N ASP A 86 2.28 -19.45 1.78
CA ASP A 86 2.10 -20.56 0.85
C ASP A 86 0.93 -20.37 -0.14
N ILE A 87 0.19 -19.29 0.01
CA ILE A 87 -0.96 -18.92 -0.82
C ILE A 87 -0.80 -17.46 -1.20
N ALA A 88 -1.07 -17.11 -2.45
CA ALA A 88 -1.10 -15.71 -2.87
C ALA A 88 -2.05 -14.90 -1.97
N GLY A 89 -1.54 -13.79 -1.39
CA GLY A 89 -2.32 -13.00 -0.44
C GLY A 89 -1.51 -11.99 0.36
N HIS A 90 -2.05 -11.65 1.51
CA HIS A 90 -1.49 -10.60 2.35
C HIS A 90 -1.31 -11.09 3.77
N LEU A 91 -0.19 -10.71 4.37
CA LEU A 91 0.16 -11.05 5.74
C LEU A 91 -0.08 -9.84 6.65
N LEU A 92 -1.10 -9.96 7.50
CA LEU A 92 -1.40 -8.93 8.49
C LEU A 92 -0.25 -8.83 9.51
N VAL A 93 0.30 -7.63 9.70
CA VAL A 93 1.38 -7.41 10.66
C VAL A 93 0.84 -7.22 12.06
N GLU A 94 1.50 -7.85 13.02
CA GLU A 94 1.28 -7.68 14.46
C GLU A 94 2.49 -6.93 15.04
N SER A 95 2.24 -5.92 15.85
CA SER A 95 3.31 -5.09 16.42
C SER A 95 4.31 -5.90 17.24
N GLY A 96 5.59 -5.77 16.89
CA GLY A 96 6.71 -6.45 17.56
C GLY A 96 6.94 -7.90 17.14
N LYS A 97 6.12 -8.45 16.27
CA LYS A 97 6.31 -9.80 15.74
C LYS A 97 7.36 -9.81 14.63
N GLU A 98 8.17 -10.87 14.63
CA GLU A 98 9.14 -11.13 13.57
C GLU A 98 8.52 -11.93 12.44
N TYR A 99 8.85 -11.57 11.20
CA TYR A 99 8.35 -12.18 9.98
C TYR A 99 9.51 -12.62 9.08
N ASP A 100 9.36 -13.79 8.48
CA ASP A 100 10.25 -14.26 7.44
C ASP A 100 10.04 -13.46 6.15
N LEU A 101 11.15 -13.08 5.54
CA LEU A 101 11.19 -12.41 4.26
C LEU A 101 11.54 -13.40 3.14
N TYR A 102 11.09 -13.07 1.96
CA TYR A 102 11.35 -13.79 0.74
C TYR A 102 11.76 -12.82 -0.37
N GLU A 103 12.83 -13.13 -1.07
CA GLU A 103 13.24 -12.40 -2.26
C GLU A 103 12.51 -12.97 -3.48
N ARG A 104 11.71 -12.13 -4.10
CA ARG A 104 11.02 -12.42 -5.34
C ARG A 104 11.85 -11.90 -6.50
N ALA A 105 12.52 -12.80 -7.20
CA ALA A 105 13.43 -12.44 -8.27
C ALA A 105 12.71 -12.03 -9.56
N THR A 106 11.52 -12.59 -9.80
CA THR A 106 10.72 -12.33 -11.01
C THR A 106 9.21 -12.32 -10.73
N ALA A 107 8.43 -11.57 -11.50
CA ALA A 107 6.97 -11.50 -11.37
C ALA A 107 6.24 -12.81 -11.69
N ASN A 108 6.93 -13.78 -12.27
CA ASN A 108 6.32 -15.02 -12.79
C ASN A 108 6.29 -16.17 -11.78
N ASP A 109 6.64 -15.95 -10.52
CA ASP A 109 6.60 -17.00 -9.49
C ASP A 109 5.18 -17.30 -8.95
N GLY A 110 4.17 -16.60 -9.44
CA GLY A 110 2.76 -16.85 -9.14
C GLY A 110 2.26 -16.25 -7.82
N PHE A 111 3.14 -15.63 -7.03
CA PHE A 111 2.79 -15.09 -5.70
C PHE A 111 3.08 -13.60 -5.62
N ASP A 112 2.04 -12.77 -5.68
CA ASP A 112 2.16 -11.34 -5.38
C ASP A 112 1.79 -11.06 -3.92
N ASN A 113 2.69 -11.48 -3.03
CA ASN A 113 2.48 -11.32 -1.60
C ASN A 113 2.85 -9.93 -1.13
N ALA A 114 2.16 -9.44 -0.11
CA ALA A 114 2.42 -8.18 0.54
C ALA A 114 2.15 -8.27 2.05
N PHE A 115 2.78 -7.41 2.83
CA PHE A 115 2.38 -7.15 4.21
C PHE A 115 1.17 -6.23 4.21
N GLN A 116 0.35 -6.34 5.25
CA GLN A 116 -0.83 -5.51 5.44
C GLN A 116 -0.85 -4.94 6.85
N VAL A 117 -1.11 -3.64 6.99
CA VAL A 117 -1.28 -3.03 8.31
C VAL A 117 -2.73 -3.13 8.78
N PRO A 118 -2.95 -3.43 10.08
CA PRO A 118 -4.30 -3.57 10.62
C PRO A 118 -5.03 -2.24 10.81
N VAL A 119 -4.29 -1.17 11.03
CA VAL A 119 -4.83 0.17 11.30
C VAL A 119 -3.88 1.25 10.77
N THR A 120 -4.42 2.40 10.46
CA THR A 120 -3.61 3.59 10.19
C THR A 120 -2.90 4.04 11.46
N GLY A 121 -1.58 4.21 11.39
CA GLY A 121 -0.79 4.58 12.55
C GLY A 121 0.66 4.87 12.20
N VAL A 122 1.43 5.25 13.21
CA VAL A 122 2.88 5.37 13.08
C VAL A 122 3.51 4.02 13.32
N TYR A 123 4.33 3.60 12.35
CA TYR A 123 5.06 2.34 12.39
C TYR A 123 6.55 2.56 12.25
N THR A 124 7.31 1.72 12.93
CA THR A 124 8.74 1.55 12.69
C THR A 124 8.97 0.15 12.14
N ILE A 125 9.54 0.10 10.96
CA ILE A 125 9.89 -1.15 10.27
C ILE A 125 11.40 -1.30 10.32
N ARG A 126 11.88 -2.46 10.78
CA ARG A 126 13.25 -2.89 10.70
C ARG A 126 13.35 -4.12 9.82
N VAL A 127 14.17 -4.06 8.80
CA VAL A 127 14.45 -5.16 7.87
C VAL A 127 15.91 -5.58 8.03
N ASP A 128 16.14 -6.87 8.21
CA ASP A 128 17.46 -7.48 8.23
C ASP A 128 17.57 -8.48 7.08
N LEU A 129 18.22 -8.08 6.01
CA LEU A 129 18.42 -8.89 4.83
C LEU A 129 19.48 -9.98 5.04
N ASN A 130 20.33 -9.87 6.09
CA ASN A 130 21.31 -10.90 6.39
C ASN A 130 20.65 -12.16 6.96
N THR A 131 19.55 -11.97 7.68
CA THR A 131 18.74 -13.05 8.27
C THR A 131 17.41 -13.25 7.56
N MET A 132 17.08 -12.39 6.58
CA MET A 132 15.80 -12.35 5.88
C MET A 132 14.64 -12.26 6.86
N LYS A 133 14.71 -11.26 7.73
CA LYS A 133 13.72 -11.01 8.79
C LYS A 133 13.24 -9.56 8.77
N MET A 134 11.98 -9.38 9.13
CA MET A 134 11.37 -8.07 9.36
C MET A 134 10.69 -8.04 10.72
N VAL A 135 10.83 -6.93 11.42
CA VAL A 135 10.00 -6.57 12.58
C VAL A 135 9.32 -5.25 12.29
N CYS A 136 8.02 -5.22 12.51
CA CYS A 136 7.20 -4.02 12.42
C CYS A 136 6.66 -3.71 13.82
N THR A 137 6.92 -2.52 14.33
CA THR A 137 6.42 -2.05 15.63
C THR A 137 5.59 -0.79 15.45
N GLY A 138 4.61 -0.57 16.32
CA GLY A 138 3.71 0.56 16.22
C GLY A 138 2.29 0.13 15.88
N GLY A 139 1.56 0.99 15.20
CA GLY A 139 0.13 0.78 14.97
C GLY A 139 -0.72 1.35 16.11
N ASP A 140 -0.13 2.25 16.91
CA ASP A 140 -0.93 3.09 17.77
C ASP A 140 -1.90 3.88 16.90
N VAL A 141 -3.17 3.68 17.13
CA VAL A 141 -4.22 4.30 16.33
C VAL A 141 -4.03 5.82 16.38
N ILE A 142 -3.70 6.42 15.26
CA ILE A 142 -3.81 7.87 15.14
C ILE A 142 -5.30 8.18 15.26
N ALA A 143 -5.67 8.94 16.30
CA ALA A 143 -7.04 9.37 16.45
C ALA A 143 -7.44 10.14 15.19
N ARG A 144 -8.31 9.55 14.38
CA ARG A 144 -8.82 10.19 13.17
C ARG A 144 -9.86 11.22 13.54
N GLU A 145 -9.81 12.35 12.87
CA GLU A 145 -10.90 13.31 12.93
C GLU A 145 -12.14 12.71 12.27
N ASN A 146 -13.33 13.08 12.77
CA ASN A 146 -14.59 12.50 12.31
C ASN A 146 -14.80 12.58 10.79
N TRP A 147 -14.25 13.60 10.13
CA TRP A 147 -14.35 13.75 8.68
C TRP A 147 -13.52 12.72 7.90
N GLU A 148 -12.47 12.16 8.50
CA GLU A 148 -11.62 11.13 7.87
C GLU A 148 -12.34 9.78 7.73
N TYR A 149 -13.44 9.57 8.47
CA TYR A 149 -14.29 8.39 8.30
C TYR A 149 -15.36 8.59 7.23
N VAL A 150 -15.53 9.81 6.73
CA VAL A 150 -16.51 10.10 5.69
C VAL A 150 -15.97 9.70 4.33
N ARG A 151 -16.59 8.73 3.72
CA ARG A 151 -16.25 8.24 2.38
C ARG A 151 -17.40 8.50 1.41
N PRO A 152 -17.46 9.68 0.81
CA PRO A 152 -18.58 10.05 -0.08
C PRO A 152 -18.65 9.19 -1.34
N GLU A 153 -17.57 8.49 -1.69
CA GLU A 153 -17.50 7.61 -2.84
C GLU A 153 -18.11 6.22 -2.62
N ILE A 154 -18.50 5.86 -1.38
CA ILE A 154 -19.12 4.55 -1.12
C ILE A 154 -20.45 4.44 -1.89
N GLY A 155 -20.53 3.43 -2.76
CA GLY A 155 -21.69 3.21 -3.62
C GLY A 155 -21.77 4.13 -4.83
N ALA A 156 -20.78 5.00 -5.07
CA ALA A 156 -20.76 5.91 -6.20
C ALA A 156 -20.24 5.28 -7.49
N ASP A 157 -19.73 4.06 -7.44
CA ASP A 157 -19.16 3.37 -8.59
C ASP A 157 -20.03 2.19 -9.05
N GLY A 158 -19.84 1.76 -10.31
CA GLY A 158 -20.60 0.69 -10.91
C GLY A 158 -22.10 0.92 -10.88
N GLU A 159 -22.84 -0.06 -10.46
CA GLU A 159 -24.32 0.03 -10.34
C GLU A 159 -24.81 0.55 -8.98
N GLY A 160 -23.93 1.14 -8.19
CA GLY A 160 -24.31 1.68 -6.87
C GLY A 160 -25.24 2.90 -6.96
N HIS A 161 -25.14 3.67 -8.03
CA HIS A 161 -25.99 4.83 -8.33
C HIS A 161 -26.06 5.87 -7.20
N VAL A 162 -25.03 5.95 -6.38
CA VAL A 162 -24.93 6.96 -5.32
C VAL A 162 -24.11 8.13 -5.82
N PHE A 163 -24.61 9.33 -5.57
CA PHE A 163 -23.87 10.55 -5.84
C PHE A 163 -22.80 10.80 -4.75
N PRO A 164 -21.52 11.00 -5.11
CA PRO A 164 -20.44 11.16 -4.14
C PRO A 164 -20.35 12.59 -3.60
N GLY A 165 -21.45 13.19 -3.21
CA GLY A 165 -21.52 14.55 -2.71
C GLY A 165 -22.22 14.64 -1.38
N VAL A 166 -22.03 15.77 -0.71
CA VAL A 166 -22.64 16.06 0.59
C VAL A 166 -23.86 16.96 0.39
N CYS A 167 -24.98 16.58 0.98
CA CYS A 167 -26.15 17.43 1.09
C CYS A 167 -26.22 17.99 2.51
N VAL A 168 -25.96 19.28 2.68
CA VAL A 168 -26.01 19.93 4.00
C VAL A 168 -27.33 20.62 4.20
N PRO A 169 -27.76 20.63 5.47
CA PRO A 169 -28.98 20.03 5.90
C PRO A 169 -30.11 20.64 5.10
N PHE A 170 -31.12 19.85 4.77
CA PHE A 170 -32.23 20.25 3.91
C PHE A 170 -31.85 20.66 2.48
N GLY A 171 -30.68 20.16 2.02
CA GLY A 171 -30.14 20.49 0.69
C GLY A 171 -31.07 20.03 -0.44
N MET A 172 -31.69 21.00 -1.08
CA MET A 172 -32.41 20.78 -2.34
C MET A 172 -31.43 20.72 -3.52
N VAL A 173 -30.21 21.20 -3.32
CA VAL A 173 -29.14 21.21 -4.32
C VAL A 173 -28.14 20.13 -3.97
N LYS A 174 -27.90 19.23 -4.91
CA LYS A 174 -26.87 18.21 -4.85
C LYS A 174 -25.84 18.51 -5.93
N LEU A 175 -25.04 19.54 -5.71
CA LEU A 175 -24.02 19.98 -6.64
C LEU A 175 -22.91 18.93 -6.75
N GLY A 176 -22.55 18.54 -7.96
CA GLY A 176 -21.49 17.61 -8.21
C GLY A 176 -21.04 17.55 -9.66
N ALA A 177 -20.01 16.76 -9.90
CA ALA A 177 -19.46 16.56 -11.23
C ALA A 177 -20.32 15.60 -12.05
N ASP A 178 -20.59 15.99 -13.28
CA ASP A 178 -21.15 15.13 -14.32
C ASP A 178 -20.02 14.52 -15.13
N CYS A 179 -19.91 13.19 -15.10
CA CYS A 179 -18.95 12.43 -15.87
C CYS A 179 -19.58 11.88 -17.15
N GLY A 180 -18.79 11.72 -18.20
CA GLY A 180 -19.27 11.23 -19.49
C GLY A 180 -19.75 9.80 -19.50
N ASP A 181 -19.50 9.04 -18.45
CA ASP A 181 -20.01 7.69 -18.29
C ASP A 181 -21.47 7.74 -17.83
N ARG A 182 -22.35 7.28 -18.71
CA ARG A 182 -23.80 7.28 -18.50
C ARG A 182 -24.32 6.01 -17.83
N THR A 183 -23.45 5.13 -17.37
CA THR A 183 -23.85 3.88 -16.74
C THR A 183 -24.41 4.12 -15.34
N ASN A 184 -23.99 5.20 -14.69
CA ASN A 184 -24.45 5.59 -13.36
C ASN A 184 -25.57 6.64 -13.45
N ASN A 185 -26.71 6.36 -12.84
CA ASN A 185 -27.87 7.24 -12.85
C ASN A 185 -27.66 8.57 -12.12
N SER A 186 -26.65 8.63 -11.24
CA SER A 186 -26.31 9.83 -10.48
C SER A 186 -25.50 10.86 -11.28
N GLY A 187 -25.05 10.52 -12.49
CA GLY A 187 -24.18 11.37 -13.30
C GLY A 187 -22.68 11.25 -13.01
N TRP A 188 -22.32 10.52 -11.96
CA TRP A 188 -20.95 10.28 -11.58
C TRP A 188 -20.46 8.93 -12.11
N GLY A 189 -19.16 8.84 -12.50
CA GLY A 189 -18.47 7.60 -12.85
C GLY A 189 -16.98 7.74 -12.59
N ARG A 190 -16.40 6.77 -11.87
CA ARG A 190 -14.96 6.74 -11.59
C ARG A 190 -14.19 6.55 -12.90
N GLY A 191 -13.20 7.42 -13.14
CA GLY A 191 -12.39 7.37 -14.36
C GLY A 191 -13.04 8.02 -15.59
N GLY A 192 -14.26 8.52 -15.50
CA GLY A 192 -14.89 9.34 -16.52
C GLY A 192 -14.34 10.76 -16.55
N ASN A 193 -14.27 11.37 -17.74
CA ASN A 193 -13.94 12.79 -17.87
C ASN A 193 -15.07 13.65 -17.32
N ILE A 194 -14.74 14.62 -16.48
CA ILE A 194 -15.71 15.60 -16.00
C ILE A 194 -16.14 16.49 -17.17
N GLN A 195 -17.43 16.51 -17.47
CA GLN A 195 -18.03 17.33 -18.52
C GLN A 195 -18.52 18.68 -17.99
N GLY A 196 -18.78 18.75 -16.69
CA GLY A 196 -19.24 19.94 -16.00
C GLY A 196 -19.74 19.61 -14.62
N PHE A 197 -20.40 20.58 -14.01
CA PHE A 197 -20.99 20.45 -12.67
C PHE A 197 -22.47 20.84 -12.75
N SER A 198 -23.35 19.96 -12.31
CA SER A 198 -24.77 20.27 -12.26
C SER A 198 -25.34 20.34 -10.84
N HIS A 199 -26.52 20.90 -10.69
CA HIS A 199 -27.14 21.14 -9.38
C HIS A 199 -27.84 19.92 -8.80
N LEU A 200 -28.28 18.99 -9.65
CA LEU A 200 -29.19 17.95 -9.22
C LEU A 200 -28.59 16.57 -9.58
N HIS A 201 -28.37 15.78 -8.54
CA HIS A 201 -28.00 14.38 -8.66
C HIS A 201 -28.94 13.54 -7.81
N VAL A 202 -29.58 12.55 -8.41
CA VAL A 202 -30.47 11.63 -7.70
C VAL A 202 -29.69 10.37 -7.36
N SER A 203 -29.71 9.99 -6.09
CA SER A 203 -29.01 8.80 -5.59
C SER A 203 -29.97 7.65 -5.29
N GLY A 204 -29.51 6.42 -5.51
CA GLY A 204 -30.18 5.21 -5.05
C GLY A 204 -31.44 4.81 -5.82
N THR A 205 -31.68 5.37 -6.99
CA THR A 205 -32.82 5.00 -7.82
C THR A 205 -32.38 4.32 -9.10
N GLY A 206 -32.90 3.14 -9.37
CA GLY A 206 -32.72 2.50 -10.68
C GLY A 206 -33.36 3.30 -11.83
N GLY A 207 -33.10 2.91 -13.05
CA GLY A 207 -33.62 3.51 -14.28
C GLY A 207 -32.62 4.41 -14.99
N GLY A 208 -33.10 5.28 -15.88
CA GLY A 208 -32.25 6.16 -16.66
C GLY A 208 -31.60 7.29 -15.85
N PRO A 209 -30.60 7.98 -16.40
CA PRO A 209 -29.90 9.08 -15.75
C PRO A 209 -30.84 10.16 -15.22
N LYS A 210 -30.60 10.59 -13.99
CA LYS A 210 -31.40 11.59 -13.27
C LYS A 210 -30.51 12.63 -12.63
N TYR A 211 -29.87 13.41 -13.48
CA TYR A 211 -28.99 14.50 -13.05
C TYR A 211 -29.10 15.66 -14.05
N GLY A 212 -28.57 16.80 -13.68
CA GLY A 212 -28.47 17.96 -14.56
C GLY A 212 -29.25 19.18 -14.02
N ASN A 213 -30.12 19.72 -14.78
CA ASN A 213 -30.81 20.99 -14.77
C ASN A 213 -29.93 22.11 -15.33
N ILE A 214 -29.00 22.66 -14.55
CA ILE A 214 -28.09 23.71 -15.00
C ILE A 214 -26.68 23.17 -14.89
N LEU A 215 -26.01 23.11 -16.02
CA LEU A 215 -24.62 22.66 -16.12
C LEU A 215 -23.66 23.85 -16.15
N PHE A 216 -22.68 23.84 -15.26
CA PHE A 216 -21.59 24.80 -15.24
C PHE A 216 -20.32 24.14 -15.75
N GLN A 217 -19.65 24.79 -16.69
CA GLN A 217 -18.32 24.41 -17.13
C GLN A 217 -17.36 25.54 -16.79
N PRO A 218 -16.50 25.40 -15.77
CA PRO A 218 -15.43 26.37 -15.55
C PRO A 218 -14.45 26.31 -16.72
N MET A 219 -14.14 27.48 -17.25
CA MET A 219 -13.16 27.64 -18.33
C MET A 219 -12.04 28.55 -17.86
N THR A 220 -10.81 28.22 -18.21
CA THR A 220 -9.69 29.16 -18.12
C THR A 220 -9.74 30.07 -19.35
N GLY A 221 -9.82 31.36 -19.08
CA GLY A 221 -9.79 32.38 -20.14
C GLY A 221 -8.42 32.52 -20.80
#